data_d172e89651ddcd5e7f22f60d50b4c851
#
_entry.id   d172e89651ddcd5e7f22f60d50b4c851
#
_cell.length_a   1.000
_cell.length_b   1.000
_cell.length_c   1.000
_cell.angle_alpha   90.00
_cell.angle_beta   90.00
_cell.angle_gamma   90.00
#
_symmetry.space_group_name_H-M   'P 1'
#
loop_
_entity.id
_entity.type
_entity.pdbx_description
1 polymer ?
#
loop_
_entity_poly.entity_id
_entity_poly.type
_entity_poly.pdbx_seq_one_letter_code
_entity_poly.pdbx_strand_id
1 'polypeptide(L)'
;MSAILTATQLSKTFGNFTAVNKVDIHINAGEMIALAGHNGAGKSTLMKMLLGLLTPTSGSISINGHSATSLAARQLIGYLPETVALYPNMTGFETLDFFADLKHVSRERNRELLTRVGIIEAAKKRVSTYSKGMRQRLALAQALLGQPKILLLDEPTTGLDPASRADFYRILDELRAQGTAILLSSHALAELADQADRIVIMKSGVKTADGDLHALRRDAGLPTRLRAWFADAVNLPAPWQPEGDGWVCTSSEADKVARLGELWQAGQPTNIDILPPALDDLYAHFLRREENTPAAETDQGNP
;
A
#
# COMPACT_ATOMS: atom_id res chain seq x y z
N MET A 1 -5.49 -9.07 17.75
CA MET A 1 -4.11 -8.54 17.58
C MET A 1 -4.12 -7.10 18.07
N SER A 2 -3.07 -6.64 18.75
CA SER A 2 -3.02 -5.24 19.24
C SER A 2 -2.47 -4.34 18.13
N ALA A 3 -3.10 -3.17 17.95
CA ALA A 3 -2.63 -2.18 16.99
C ALA A 3 -1.27 -1.60 17.43
N ILE A 4 -0.29 -1.61 16.52
CA ILE A 4 1.03 -0.98 16.71
C ILE A 4 0.93 0.52 16.45
N LEU A 5 0.12 0.94 15.47
CA LEU A 5 -0.15 2.34 15.19
C LEU A 5 -1.66 2.59 15.20
N THR A 6 -2.07 3.67 15.84
CA THR A 6 -3.45 4.17 15.78
C THR A 6 -3.42 5.68 15.56
N ALA A 7 -4.12 6.14 14.53
CA ALA A 7 -4.38 7.55 14.29
C ALA A 7 -5.90 7.77 14.30
N THR A 8 -6.36 8.74 15.08
CA THR A 8 -7.78 9.01 15.28
C THR A 8 -8.13 10.43 14.93
N GLN A 9 -9.12 10.62 14.02
CA GLN A 9 -9.65 11.90 13.54
C GLN A 9 -8.57 12.88 13.11
N LEU A 10 -7.57 12.33 12.40
CA LEU A 10 -6.35 13.06 12.06
C LEU A 10 -6.63 14.09 10.98
N SER A 11 -6.34 15.36 11.28
CA SER A 11 -6.51 16.44 10.31
C SER A 11 -5.27 17.32 10.25
N LYS A 12 -4.99 17.85 9.04
CA LYS A 12 -3.93 18.82 8.81
C LYS A 12 -4.38 19.89 7.84
N THR A 13 -4.36 21.14 8.31
CA THR A 13 -4.69 22.32 7.53
C THR A 13 -3.46 23.23 7.42
N PHE A 14 -3.20 23.77 6.26
CA PHE A 14 -2.18 24.78 5.95
C PHE A 14 -2.87 26.04 5.43
N GLY A 15 -2.98 27.07 6.27
CA GLY A 15 -3.81 28.23 5.94
C GLY A 15 -5.26 27.80 5.65
N ASN A 16 -5.74 28.05 4.44
CA ASN A 16 -7.09 27.68 4.00
C ASN A 16 -7.16 26.30 3.31
N PHE A 17 -6.02 25.61 3.16
CA PHE A 17 -5.97 24.31 2.50
C PHE A 17 -5.92 23.17 3.50
N THR A 18 -6.90 22.27 3.46
CA THR A 18 -6.92 21.05 4.29
C THR A 18 -6.33 19.88 3.52
N ALA A 19 -5.11 19.49 3.88
CA ALA A 19 -4.36 18.43 3.23
C ALA A 19 -4.74 17.02 3.71
N VAL A 20 -5.23 16.89 4.96
CA VAL A 20 -5.78 15.66 5.55
C VAL A 20 -6.97 16.05 6.41
N ASN A 21 -8.08 15.35 6.26
CA ASN A 21 -9.34 15.67 6.92
C ASN A 21 -9.94 14.45 7.63
N LYS A 22 -9.91 14.43 8.95
CA LYS A 22 -10.51 13.44 9.85
C LYS A 22 -10.22 11.98 9.47
N VAL A 23 -8.95 11.67 9.17
CA VAL A 23 -8.53 10.33 8.78
C VAL A 23 -8.31 9.48 10.04
N ASP A 24 -8.97 8.32 10.07
CA ASP A 24 -8.75 7.25 11.03
C ASP A 24 -7.99 6.11 10.35
N ILE A 25 -6.88 5.67 10.95
CA ILE A 25 -6.10 4.52 10.48
C ILE A 25 -5.50 3.77 11.67
N HIS A 26 -5.53 2.45 11.62
CA HIS A 26 -4.83 1.59 12.57
C HIS A 26 -4.03 0.53 11.80
N ILE A 27 -2.92 0.10 12.36
CA ILE A 27 -2.03 -0.90 11.77
C ILE A 27 -1.66 -1.91 12.85
N ASN A 28 -1.93 -3.18 12.59
CA ASN A 28 -1.66 -4.26 13.53
C ASN A 28 -0.23 -4.80 13.36
N ALA A 29 0.27 -5.50 14.38
CA ALA A 29 1.53 -6.23 14.27
C ALA A 29 1.44 -7.28 13.15
N GLY A 30 2.44 -7.33 12.26
CA GLY A 30 2.48 -8.25 11.14
C GLY A 30 1.48 -7.95 10.03
N GLU A 31 0.88 -6.76 10.00
CA GLU A 31 -0.02 -6.30 8.94
C GLU A 31 0.74 -5.42 7.94
N MET A 32 0.51 -5.63 6.64
CA MET A 32 0.98 -4.76 5.57
C MET A 32 -0.19 -3.99 4.97
N ILE A 33 -0.16 -2.67 5.11
CA ILE A 33 -1.17 -1.77 4.55
C ILE A 33 -0.59 -1.00 3.37
N ALA A 34 -1.32 -0.99 2.26
CA ALA A 34 -1.05 -0.12 1.13
C ALA A 34 -1.86 1.18 1.23
N LEU A 35 -1.17 2.31 1.15
CA LEU A 35 -1.78 3.64 1.09
C LEU A 35 -1.81 4.12 -0.35
N ALA A 36 -2.97 3.97 -0.99
CA ALA A 36 -3.21 4.33 -2.38
C ALA A 36 -3.82 5.74 -2.51
N GLY A 37 -3.48 6.45 -3.58
CA GLY A 37 -4.03 7.78 -3.86
C GLY A 37 -3.20 8.49 -4.94
N HIS A 38 -3.83 9.37 -5.71
CA HIS A 38 -3.13 10.21 -6.69
C HIS A 38 -2.18 11.22 -6.02
N ASN A 39 -1.37 11.92 -6.81
CA ASN A 39 -0.55 13.01 -6.31
C ASN A 39 -1.45 14.12 -5.75
N GLY A 40 -1.12 14.59 -4.54
CA GLY A 40 -1.97 15.56 -3.82
C GLY A 40 -3.11 14.95 -3.00
N ALA A 41 -3.32 13.62 -3.01
CA ALA A 41 -4.35 12.97 -2.19
C ALA A 41 -4.15 13.10 -0.66
N GLY A 42 -2.98 13.58 -0.20
CA GLY A 42 -2.67 13.75 1.22
C GLY A 42 -1.76 12.66 1.80
N LYS A 43 -1.33 11.66 1.02
CA LYS A 43 -0.50 10.53 1.48
C LYS A 43 0.77 10.96 2.19
N SER A 44 1.60 11.79 1.55
CA SER A 44 2.88 12.24 2.13
C SER A 44 2.67 13.13 3.36
N THR A 45 1.57 13.89 3.42
CA THR A 45 1.19 14.66 4.62
C THR A 45 0.81 13.73 5.76
N LEU A 46 0.00 12.71 5.50
CA LEU A 46 -0.36 11.68 6.47
C LEU A 46 0.91 10.95 6.95
N MET A 47 1.77 10.49 6.05
CA MET A 47 3.04 9.83 6.41
C MET A 47 3.91 10.71 7.31
N LYS A 48 4.07 12.01 7.00
CA LYS A 48 4.86 12.95 7.83
C LYS A 48 4.25 13.14 9.23
N MET A 49 2.93 13.11 9.35
CA MET A 49 2.27 13.15 10.66
C MET A 49 2.50 11.86 11.45
N LEU A 50 2.38 10.68 10.82
CA LEU A 50 2.64 9.38 11.44
C LEU A 50 4.10 9.25 11.90
N LEU A 51 5.04 9.85 11.17
CA LEU A 51 6.47 9.94 11.54
C LEU A 51 6.75 10.94 12.69
N GLY A 52 5.75 11.74 13.11
CA GLY A 52 5.95 12.82 14.08
C GLY A 52 6.81 13.97 13.53
N LEU A 53 6.98 14.08 12.21
CA LEU A 53 7.69 15.18 11.52
C LEU A 53 6.78 16.38 11.29
N LEU A 54 5.48 16.15 11.32
CA LEU A 54 4.46 17.19 11.13
C LEU A 54 3.40 17.05 12.23
N THR A 55 3.18 18.13 12.99
CA THR A 55 2.13 18.16 14.01
C THR A 55 0.75 18.24 13.34
N PRO A 56 -0.21 17.36 13.65
CA PRO A 56 -1.58 17.49 13.18
C PRO A 56 -2.23 18.78 13.70
N THR A 57 -3.20 19.29 12.95
CA THR A 57 -4.04 20.42 13.41
C THR A 57 -5.06 19.92 14.44
N SER A 58 -5.59 18.70 14.26
CA SER A 58 -6.44 18.01 15.22
C SER A 58 -6.29 16.49 15.08
N GLY A 59 -6.83 15.76 16.06
CA GLY A 59 -6.69 14.31 16.17
C GLY A 59 -5.44 13.90 16.94
N SER A 60 -5.20 12.59 17.03
CA SER A 60 -4.09 12.02 17.80
C SER A 60 -3.46 10.84 17.08
N ILE A 61 -2.18 10.59 17.39
CA ILE A 61 -1.42 9.45 16.88
C ILE A 61 -0.75 8.76 18.07
N SER A 62 -0.96 7.46 18.16
CA SER A 62 -0.31 6.58 19.13
C SER A 62 0.46 5.49 18.41
N ILE A 63 1.70 5.24 18.83
CA ILE A 63 2.57 4.18 18.31
C ILE A 63 2.98 3.32 19.50
N ASN A 64 2.46 2.10 19.55
CA ASN A 64 2.64 1.18 20.68
C ASN A 64 2.38 1.84 22.05
N GLY A 65 1.31 2.66 22.14
CA GLY A 65 0.93 3.40 23.34
C GLY A 65 1.66 4.73 23.57
N HIS A 66 2.64 5.08 22.74
CA HIS A 66 3.41 6.33 22.84
C HIS A 66 2.90 7.37 21.82
N SER A 67 2.88 8.65 22.21
CA SER A 67 2.63 9.75 21.25
C SER A 67 3.68 9.74 20.13
N ALA A 68 3.27 9.93 18.87
CA ALA A 68 4.15 9.91 17.69
C ALA A 68 5.34 10.90 17.78
N THR A 69 5.19 11.99 18.54
CA THR A 69 6.25 12.99 18.73
C THR A 69 7.28 12.60 19.79
N SER A 70 7.02 11.55 20.58
CA SER A 70 7.91 11.09 21.66
C SER A 70 9.16 10.39 21.10
N LEU A 71 10.26 10.42 21.85
CA LEU A 71 11.48 9.68 21.51
C LEU A 71 11.21 8.16 21.46
N ALA A 72 10.41 7.65 22.41
CA ALA A 72 10.04 6.24 22.48
C ALA A 72 9.31 5.78 21.20
N ALA A 73 8.36 6.58 20.67
CA ALA A 73 7.69 6.27 19.41
C ALA A 73 8.67 6.27 18.23
N ARG A 74 9.55 7.28 18.16
CA ARG A 74 10.53 7.40 17.06
C ARG A 74 11.51 6.23 17.00
N GLN A 75 11.87 5.64 18.14
CA GLN A 75 12.71 4.44 18.19
C GLN A 75 12.03 3.21 17.62
N LEU A 76 10.70 3.16 17.66
CA LEU A 76 9.90 2.05 17.12
C LEU A 76 9.62 2.16 15.62
N ILE A 77 9.96 3.29 14.99
CA ILE A 77 9.68 3.55 13.59
C ILE A 77 10.94 3.35 12.74
N GLY A 78 10.81 2.60 11.64
CA GLY A 78 11.70 2.64 10.50
C GLY A 78 11.05 3.44 9.37
N TYR A 79 11.83 4.29 8.70
CA TYR A 79 11.34 5.11 7.60
C TYR A 79 12.22 4.99 6.37
N LEU A 80 11.59 4.75 5.24
CA LEU A 80 12.22 4.80 3.93
C LEU A 80 11.50 5.85 3.08
N PRO A 81 12.15 6.98 2.79
CA PRO A 81 11.58 8.04 1.95
C PRO A 81 11.60 7.66 0.47
N GLU A 82 10.72 8.29 -0.33
CA GLU A 82 10.71 8.16 -1.79
C GLU A 82 12.08 8.49 -2.41
N THR A 83 12.69 9.59 -1.97
CA THR A 83 14.02 9.99 -2.42
C THR A 83 15.05 9.63 -1.37
N VAL A 84 15.86 8.63 -1.68
CA VAL A 84 16.93 8.14 -0.80
C VAL A 84 18.16 9.03 -0.94
N ALA A 85 18.48 9.77 0.11
CA ALA A 85 19.67 10.59 0.22
C ALA A 85 20.76 9.83 1.01
N LEU A 86 21.71 9.24 0.30
CA LEU A 86 22.88 8.57 0.88
C LEU A 86 24.16 9.34 0.52
N TYR A 87 25.18 9.21 1.36
CA TYR A 87 26.48 9.84 1.11
C TYR A 87 27.27 9.04 0.06
N PRO A 88 27.53 9.58 -1.15
CA PRO A 88 28.12 8.81 -2.25
C PRO A 88 29.53 8.30 -1.97
N ASN A 89 30.28 8.99 -1.12
CA ASN A 89 31.66 8.67 -0.78
C ASN A 89 31.80 7.62 0.32
N MET A 90 30.72 7.34 1.05
CA MET A 90 30.69 6.28 2.08
C MET A 90 30.49 4.91 1.42
N THR A 91 30.98 3.87 2.07
CA THR A 91 30.66 2.47 1.79
C THR A 91 29.32 2.10 2.43
N GLY A 92 28.75 0.94 2.07
CA GLY A 92 27.54 0.45 2.71
C GLY A 92 27.68 0.25 4.22
N PHE A 93 28.84 -0.27 4.68
CA PHE A 93 29.12 -0.40 6.11
C PHE A 93 29.19 0.97 6.80
N GLU A 94 30.02 1.89 6.28
CA GLU A 94 30.15 3.22 6.86
C GLU A 94 28.82 3.97 6.93
N THR A 95 27.97 3.78 5.92
CA THR A 95 26.62 4.35 5.91
C THR A 95 25.75 3.81 7.05
N LEU A 96 25.70 2.48 7.25
CA LEU A 96 24.95 1.90 8.35
C LEU A 96 25.53 2.24 9.71
N ASP A 97 26.87 2.26 9.85
CA ASP A 97 27.54 2.66 11.09
C ASP A 97 27.19 4.10 11.47
N PHE A 98 27.22 5.02 10.49
CA PHE A 98 26.85 6.42 10.69
C PHE A 98 25.40 6.56 11.17
N PHE A 99 24.44 5.87 10.52
CA PHE A 99 23.04 5.94 10.92
C PHE A 99 22.74 5.19 12.23
N ALA A 100 23.49 4.12 12.55
CA ALA A 100 23.38 3.44 13.84
C ALA A 100 23.80 4.37 14.99
N ASP A 101 24.89 5.13 14.80
CA ASP A 101 25.32 6.13 15.77
C ASP A 101 24.30 7.24 15.96
N LEU A 102 23.73 7.77 14.86
CA LEU A 102 22.68 8.80 14.94
C LEU A 102 21.42 8.31 15.66
N LYS A 103 21.10 7.03 15.53
CA LYS A 103 19.98 6.39 16.24
C LYS A 103 20.34 5.94 17.65
N HIS A 104 21.59 6.03 18.06
CA HIS A 104 22.12 5.49 19.32
C HIS A 104 21.83 3.98 19.49
N VAL A 105 22.03 3.19 18.42
CA VAL A 105 21.86 1.74 18.42
C VAL A 105 23.16 1.03 18.10
N SER A 106 23.30 -0.24 18.55
CA SER A 106 24.50 -1.04 18.31
C SER A 106 24.74 -1.29 16.82
N ARG A 107 26.00 -1.22 16.36
CA ARG A 107 26.46 -1.56 15.02
C ARG A 107 26.61 -3.06 14.77
N GLU A 108 26.54 -3.88 15.82
CA GLU A 108 26.79 -5.34 15.74
C GLU A 108 25.94 -6.04 14.69
N ARG A 109 24.72 -5.57 14.47
CA ARG A 109 23.77 -6.14 13.52
C ARG A 109 23.92 -5.59 12.09
N ASN A 110 24.80 -4.63 11.83
CA ASN A 110 24.91 -4.00 10.50
C ASN A 110 25.28 -5.02 9.41
N ARG A 111 26.14 -6.00 9.72
CA ARG A 111 26.45 -7.08 8.79
C ARG A 111 25.23 -7.95 8.49
N GLU A 112 24.46 -8.32 9.51
CA GLU A 112 23.21 -9.09 9.37
C GLU A 112 22.20 -8.34 8.48
N LEU A 113 22.02 -7.03 8.72
CA LEU A 113 21.12 -6.19 7.94
C LEU A 113 21.54 -6.11 6.47
N LEU A 114 22.84 -5.90 6.18
CA LEU A 114 23.37 -5.88 4.81
C LEU A 114 23.20 -7.22 4.10
N THR A 115 23.34 -8.33 4.84
CA THR A 115 23.08 -9.68 4.33
C THR A 115 21.60 -9.86 4.03
N ARG A 116 20.71 -9.46 4.96
CA ARG A 116 19.26 -9.57 4.83
C ARG A 116 18.72 -8.84 3.61
N VAL A 117 19.21 -7.63 3.35
CA VAL A 117 18.80 -6.86 2.16
C VAL A 117 19.59 -7.24 0.89
N GLY A 118 20.47 -8.25 0.96
CA GLY A 118 21.14 -8.84 -0.20
C GLY A 118 22.22 -7.95 -0.85
N ILE A 119 22.93 -7.10 -0.06
CA ILE A 119 24.00 -6.24 -0.59
C ILE A 119 25.33 -6.42 0.16
N ILE A 120 25.49 -7.48 0.94
CA ILE A 120 26.70 -7.71 1.73
C ILE A 120 27.98 -7.77 0.88
N GLU A 121 27.93 -8.38 -0.31
CA GLU A 121 29.07 -8.48 -1.23
C GLU A 121 29.54 -7.11 -1.75
N ALA A 122 28.62 -6.15 -1.82
CA ALA A 122 28.93 -4.79 -2.23
C ALA A 122 29.18 -3.84 -1.06
N ALA A 123 29.02 -4.29 0.18
CA ALA A 123 29.02 -3.44 1.38
C ALA A 123 30.33 -2.67 1.62
N LYS A 124 31.45 -3.14 1.06
CA LYS A 124 32.75 -2.45 1.10
C LYS A 124 32.98 -1.49 -0.07
N LYS A 125 32.10 -1.48 -1.09
CA LYS A 125 32.18 -0.55 -2.22
C LYS A 125 31.51 0.77 -1.85
N ARG A 126 31.94 1.86 -2.50
CA ARG A 126 31.32 3.19 -2.30
C ARG A 126 29.88 3.22 -2.84
N VAL A 127 29.00 3.88 -2.14
CA VAL A 127 27.58 4.05 -2.51
C VAL A 127 27.41 4.71 -3.88
N SER A 128 28.39 5.56 -4.31
CA SER A 128 28.41 6.12 -5.67
C SER A 128 28.39 5.07 -6.77
N THR A 129 28.88 3.85 -6.50
CA THR A 129 28.90 2.73 -7.48
C THR A 129 27.66 1.85 -7.42
N TYR A 130 26.74 2.12 -6.51
CA TYR A 130 25.54 1.30 -6.32
C TYR A 130 24.50 1.59 -7.41
N SER A 131 23.86 0.53 -7.89
CA SER A 131 22.63 0.67 -8.71
C SER A 131 21.51 1.33 -7.88
N LYS A 132 20.44 1.77 -8.56
CA LYS A 132 19.25 2.31 -7.85
C LYS A 132 18.71 1.28 -6.85
N GLY A 133 18.54 0.02 -7.26
CA GLY A 133 18.07 -1.06 -6.38
C GLY A 133 18.98 -1.31 -5.18
N MET A 134 20.31 -1.25 -5.37
CA MET A 134 21.24 -1.39 -4.25
C MET A 134 21.13 -0.22 -3.25
N ARG A 135 20.97 1.00 -3.73
CA ARG A 135 20.72 2.17 -2.86
C ARG A 135 19.43 2.04 -2.08
N GLN A 136 18.37 1.54 -2.73
CA GLN A 136 17.08 1.31 -2.10
C GLN A 136 17.18 0.22 -1.01
N ARG A 137 17.90 -0.87 -1.27
CA ARG A 137 18.16 -1.93 -0.28
C ARG A 137 19.01 -1.43 0.89
N LEU A 138 20.00 -0.56 0.64
CA LEU A 138 20.79 0.07 1.72
C LEU A 138 19.92 0.98 2.59
N ALA A 139 19.02 1.75 1.97
CA ALA A 139 18.06 2.59 2.70
C ALA A 139 17.04 1.75 3.51
N LEU A 140 16.63 0.59 2.99
CA LEU A 140 15.83 -0.36 3.77
C LEU A 140 16.62 -0.89 4.96
N ALA A 141 17.89 -1.27 4.79
CA ALA A 141 18.75 -1.69 5.91
C ALA A 141 18.88 -0.58 6.97
N GLN A 142 19.03 0.68 6.55
CA GLN A 142 19.02 1.85 7.44
C GLN A 142 17.67 1.98 8.19
N ALA A 143 16.54 1.80 7.51
CA ALA A 143 15.22 1.85 8.14
C ALA A 143 15.05 0.75 9.21
N LEU A 144 15.70 -0.41 9.03
CA LEU A 144 15.66 -1.55 9.94
C LEU A 144 16.57 -1.41 11.19
N LEU A 145 17.43 -0.39 11.24
CA LEU A 145 18.26 -0.12 12.41
C LEU A 145 17.41 0.07 13.67
N GLY A 146 17.79 -0.58 14.76
CA GLY A 146 17.07 -0.52 16.05
C GLY A 146 15.85 -1.44 16.11
N GLN A 147 15.62 -2.31 15.15
CA GLN A 147 14.51 -3.29 15.12
C GLN A 147 13.13 -2.63 15.27
N PRO A 148 12.73 -1.79 14.32
CA PRO A 148 11.48 -1.06 14.40
C PRO A 148 10.28 -2.01 14.49
N LYS A 149 9.23 -1.60 15.19
CA LYS A 149 7.96 -2.31 15.25
C LYS A 149 7.05 -1.98 14.07
N ILE A 150 7.31 -0.83 13.44
CA ILE A 150 6.58 -0.38 12.24
C ILE A 150 7.55 0.22 11.21
N LEU A 151 7.33 -0.12 9.96
CA LEU A 151 7.98 0.48 8.80
C LEU A 151 7.00 1.37 8.05
N LEU A 152 7.42 2.61 7.80
CA LEU A 152 6.72 3.56 6.95
C LEU A 152 7.56 3.74 5.67
N LEU A 153 7.02 3.33 4.52
CA LEU A 153 7.76 3.26 3.25
C LEU A 153 7.05 4.15 2.22
N ASP A 154 7.71 5.20 1.77
CA ASP A 154 7.15 6.14 0.80
C ASP A 154 7.65 5.80 -0.60
N GLU A 155 6.76 5.27 -1.47
CA GLU A 155 7.06 4.85 -2.85
C GLU A 155 8.30 3.94 -2.95
N PRO A 156 8.42 2.86 -2.15
CA PRO A 156 9.67 2.15 -1.95
C PRO A 156 10.18 1.40 -3.19
N THR A 157 9.32 1.10 -4.15
CA THR A 157 9.65 0.29 -5.35
C THR A 157 9.73 1.12 -6.63
N THR A 158 9.54 2.44 -6.54
CA THR A 158 9.53 3.33 -7.71
C THR A 158 10.85 3.28 -8.47
N GLY A 159 10.76 2.86 -9.76
CA GLY A 159 11.89 2.76 -10.67
C GLY A 159 12.84 1.60 -10.39
N LEU A 160 12.41 0.60 -9.66
CA LEU A 160 13.06 -0.71 -9.60
C LEU A 160 12.62 -1.56 -10.80
N ASP A 161 13.55 -2.38 -11.30
CA ASP A 161 13.21 -3.43 -12.25
C ASP A 161 12.36 -4.54 -11.58
N PRO A 162 11.63 -5.37 -12.37
CA PRO A 162 10.72 -6.36 -11.81
C PRO A 162 11.38 -7.35 -10.83
N ALA A 163 12.60 -7.79 -11.10
CA ALA A 163 13.33 -8.74 -10.26
C ALA A 163 13.73 -8.08 -8.92
N SER A 164 14.28 -6.87 -8.96
CA SER A 164 14.62 -6.09 -7.76
C SER A 164 13.40 -5.79 -6.90
N ARG A 165 12.25 -5.56 -7.53
CA ARG A 165 10.97 -5.33 -6.85
C ARG A 165 10.47 -6.58 -6.14
N ALA A 166 10.46 -7.72 -6.82
CA ALA A 166 10.07 -9.01 -6.21
C ALA A 166 10.92 -9.34 -4.98
N ASP A 167 12.24 -9.16 -5.09
CA ASP A 167 13.15 -9.34 -3.96
C ASP A 167 12.87 -8.38 -2.80
N PHE A 168 12.50 -7.12 -3.11
CA PHE A 168 12.16 -6.13 -2.09
C PHE A 168 10.91 -6.55 -1.32
N TYR A 169 9.84 -6.96 -2.00
CA TYR A 169 8.62 -7.45 -1.36
C TYR A 169 8.87 -8.72 -0.56
N ARG A 170 9.69 -9.66 -1.04
CA ARG A 170 10.07 -10.84 -0.26
C ARG A 170 10.72 -10.48 1.08
N ILE A 171 11.58 -9.44 1.13
CA ILE A 171 12.15 -8.95 2.38
C ILE A 171 11.05 -8.36 3.29
N LEU A 172 10.09 -7.62 2.74
CA LEU A 172 8.97 -7.09 3.51
C LEU A 172 8.09 -8.19 4.08
N ASP A 173 7.82 -9.27 3.32
CA ASP A 173 7.06 -10.43 3.78
C ASP A 173 7.76 -11.15 4.95
N GLU A 174 9.08 -11.31 4.88
CA GLU A 174 9.86 -11.88 5.98
C GLU A 174 9.77 -11.03 7.25
N LEU A 175 9.78 -9.69 7.10
CA LEU A 175 9.63 -8.76 8.22
C LEU A 175 8.22 -8.80 8.81
N ARG A 176 7.19 -8.84 7.94
CA ARG A 176 5.79 -9.00 8.32
C ARG A 176 5.57 -10.28 9.10
N ALA A 177 6.10 -11.41 8.62
CA ALA A 177 6.01 -12.70 9.31
C ALA A 177 6.67 -12.70 10.71
N GLN A 178 7.65 -11.81 10.94
CA GLN A 178 8.28 -11.57 12.25
C GLN A 178 7.51 -10.59 13.14
N GLY A 179 6.35 -10.11 12.68
CA GLY A 179 5.47 -9.21 13.44
C GLY A 179 5.71 -7.72 13.20
N THR A 180 6.57 -7.33 12.25
CA THR A 180 6.74 -5.92 11.88
C THR A 180 5.49 -5.43 11.14
N ALA A 181 4.88 -4.34 11.62
CA ALA A 181 3.82 -3.63 10.92
C ALA A 181 4.39 -2.84 9.75
N ILE A 182 3.70 -2.78 8.60
CA ILE A 182 4.20 -2.09 7.42
C ILE A 182 3.10 -1.21 6.83
N LEU A 183 3.39 0.07 6.63
CA LEU A 183 2.58 0.98 5.82
C LEU A 183 3.43 1.43 4.64
N LEU A 184 3.01 1.11 3.43
CA LEU A 184 3.68 1.57 2.23
C LEU A 184 2.74 2.43 1.38
N SER A 185 3.25 3.54 0.85
CA SER A 185 2.56 4.29 -0.20
C SER A 185 3.00 3.77 -1.57
N SER A 186 2.06 3.72 -2.52
CA SER A 186 2.39 3.51 -3.92
C SER A 186 1.29 4.10 -4.82
N HIS A 187 1.69 4.47 -6.03
CA HIS A 187 0.80 4.81 -7.12
C HIS A 187 0.63 3.65 -8.13
N ALA A 188 1.44 2.60 -8.02
CA ALA A 188 1.35 1.39 -8.83
C ALA A 188 0.35 0.39 -8.21
N LEU A 189 -0.95 0.65 -8.40
CA LEU A 189 -2.04 -0.07 -7.72
C LEU A 189 -2.04 -1.58 -8.00
N ALA A 190 -1.77 -1.97 -9.25
CA ALA A 190 -1.75 -3.39 -9.63
C ALA A 190 -0.74 -4.21 -8.81
N GLU A 191 0.38 -3.59 -8.39
CA GLU A 191 1.39 -4.25 -7.57
C GLU A 191 0.94 -4.45 -6.11
N LEU A 192 0.07 -3.57 -5.62
CA LEU A 192 -0.38 -3.59 -4.23
C LEU A 192 -1.44 -4.66 -3.98
N ALA A 193 -2.20 -5.04 -5.02
CA ALA A 193 -3.32 -5.96 -4.93
C ALA A 193 -2.93 -7.32 -4.33
N ASP A 194 -1.73 -7.81 -4.68
CA ASP A 194 -1.23 -9.12 -4.26
C ASP A 194 -0.29 -9.06 -3.05
N GLN A 195 0.15 -7.87 -2.65
CA GLN A 195 1.18 -7.69 -1.62
C GLN A 195 0.60 -7.24 -0.27
N ALA A 196 -0.44 -6.41 -0.28
CA ALA A 196 -0.99 -5.83 0.93
C ALA A 196 -2.16 -6.64 1.50
N ASP A 197 -2.19 -6.78 2.82
CA ASP A 197 -3.33 -7.39 3.53
C ASP A 197 -4.56 -6.47 3.46
N ARG A 198 -4.31 -5.15 3.45
CA ARG A 198 -5.35 -4.11 3.44
C ARG A 198 -4.90 -2.91 2.63
N ILE A 199 -5.87 -2.28 1.97
CA ILE A 199 -5.66 -1.13 1.10
C ILE A 199 -6.49 0.03 1.64
N VAL A 200 -5.82 1.15 1.87
CA VAL A 200 -6.44 2.43 2.24
C VAL A 200 -6.37 3.36 1.04
N ILE A 201 -7.52 3.80 0.55
CA ILE A 201 -7.61 4.72 -0.59
C ILE A 201 -7.86 6.13 -0.06
N MET A 202 -7.01 7.07 -0.50
CA MET A 202 -7.15 8.49 -0.18
C MET A 202 -7.46 9.32 -1.43
N LYS A 203 -8.36 10.31 -1.27
CA LYS A 203 -8.68 11.35 -2.25
C LYS A 203 -8.81 12.69 -1.54
N SER A 204 -8.13 13.72 -2.03
CA SER A 204 -8.27 15.10 -1.53
C SER A 204 -8.22 15.25 0.00
N GLY A 205 -7.34 14.48 0.64
CA GLY A 205 -7.15 14.48 2.10
C GLY A 205 -8.12 13.60 2.89
N VAL A 206 -9.08 12.94 2.24
CA VAL A 206 -10.07 12.07 2.89
C VAL A 206 -9.75 10.60 2.61
N LYS A 207 -10.03 9.73 3.57
CA LYS A 207 -10.01 8.28 3.39
C LYS A 207 -11.34 7.84 2.78
N THR A 208 -11.33 7.41 1.51
CA THR A 208 -12.53 7.05 0.74
C THR A 208 -12.86 5.57 0.81
N ALA A 209 -11.85 4.72 1.02
CA ALA A 209 -12.04 3.28 1.22
C ALA A 209 -10.93 2.70 2.11
N ASP A 210 -11.24 1.60 2.81
CA ASP A 210 -10.34 0.91 3.72
C ASP A 210 -10.79 -0.55 3.89
N GLY A 211 -10.04 -1.50 3.37
CA GLY A 211 -10.37 -2.91 3.45
C GLY A 211 -9.39 -3.80 2.69
N ASP A 212 -9.54 -5.12 2.84
CA ASP A 212 -8.89 -6.06 1.94
C ASP A 212 -9.50 -5.98 0.52
N LEU A 213 -8.82 -6.57 -0.45
CA LEU A 213 -9.25 -6.51 -1.85
C LEU A 213 -10.66 -7.08 -2.07
N HIS A 214 -11.07 -8.11 -1.30
CA HIS A 214 -12.41 -8.69 -1.39
C HIS A 214 -13.48 -7.76 -0.82
N ALA A 215 -13.20 -7.11 0.33
CA ALA A 215 -14.08 -6.10 0.90
C ALA A 215 -14.27 -4.94 -0.08
N LEU A 216 -13.17 -4.42 -0.65
CA LEU A 216 -13.22 -3.33 -1.62
C LEU A 216 -14.03 -3.69 -2.88
N ARG A 217 -13.91 -4.92 -3.38
CA ARG A 217 -14.72 -5.41 -4.52
C ARG A 217 -16.20 -5.47 -4.17
N ARG A 218 -16.56 -5.99 -3.00
CA ARG A 218 -17.96 -6.02 -2.53
C ARG A 218 -18.54 -4.61 -2.38
N ASP A 219 -17.78 -3.71 -1.76
CA ASP A 219 -18.21 -2.33 -1.50
C ASP A 219 -18.37 -1.51 -2.79
N ALA A 220 -17.53 -1.77 -3.79
CA ALA A 220 -17.63 -1.16 -5.10
C ALA A 220 -18.82 -1.67 -5.90
N GLY A 221 -19.22 -2.92 -5.70
CA GLY A 221 -20.32 -3.55 -6.46
C GLY A 221 -20.08 -3.61 -7.97
N LEU A 222 -18.82 -3.50 -8.40
CA LEU A 222 -18.46 -3.57 -9.82
C LEU A 222 -18.60 -5.00 -10.34
N PRO A 223 -19.09 -5.17 -11.58
CA PRO A 223 -19.34 -6.49 -12.12
C PRO A 223 -18.01 -7.23 -12.45
N THR A 224 -18.06 -8.56 -12.29
CA THR A 224 -17.02 -9.48 -12.76
C THR A 224 -17.26 -9.80 -14.24
N ARG A 225 -16.22 -9.75 -15.07
CA ARG A 225 -16.27 -10.19 -16.47
C ARG A 225 -15.95 -11.69 -16.51
N LEU A 226 -16.82 -12.44 -17.16
CA LEU A 226 -16.66 -13.87 -17.41
C LEU A 226 -16.41 -14.08 -18.88
N ARG A 227 -15.47 -14.96 -19.24
CA ARG A 227 -15.21 -15.39 -20.61
C ARG A 227 -15.18 -16.91 -20.66
N ALA A 228 -15.70 -17.49 -21.75
CA ALA A 228 -15.72 -18.93 -21.95
C ALA A 228 -15.48 -19.28 -23.41
N TRP A 229 -14.80 -20.39 -23.63
CA TRP A 229 -14.52 -20.94 -24.94
C TRP A 229 -15.01 -22.39 -25.02
N PHE A 230 -15.41 -22.79 -26.21
CA PHE A 230 -15.93 -24.14 -26.47
C PHE A 230 -15.25 -24.72 -27.71
N ALA A 231 -15.11 -26.06 -27.78
CA ALA A 231 -14.61 -26.73 -28.97
C ALA A 231 -15.67 -26.77 -30.09
N ASP A 232 -16.93 -26.96 -29.67
CA ASP A 232 -18.07 -27.04 -30.59
C ASP A 232 -18.89 -25.76 -30.55
N ALA A 233 -19.69 -25.51 -31.57
CA ALA A 233 -20.59 -24.36 -31.58
C ALA A 233 -21.70 -24.54 -30.52
N VAL A 234 -21.78 -23.60 -29.60
CA VAL A 234 -22.81 -23.53 -28.56
C VAL A 234 -23.62 -22.26 -28.69
N ASN A 235 -24.82 -22.26 -28.11
CA ASN A 235 -25.65 -21.06 -27.96
C ASN A 235 -25.90 -20.81 -26.48
N LEU A 236 -25.42 -19.68 -25.98
CA LEU A 236 -25.62 -19.27 -24.59
C LEU A 236 -26.78 -18.29 -24.47
N PRO A 237 -27.57 -18.36 -23.39
CA PRO A 237 -28.65 -17.40 -23.16
C PRO A 237 -28.09 -15.99 -22.84
N ALA A 238 -28.92 -14.96 -23.05
CA ALA A 238 -28.57 -13.63 -22.53
C ALA A 238 -28.30 -13.69 -21.00
N PRO A 239 -27.32 -12.97 -20.47
CA PRO A 239 -26.58 -11.85 -21.08
C PRO A 239 -25.26 -12.23 -21.77
N TRP A 240 -25.00 -13.52 -22.03
CA TRP A 240 -23.82 -13.95 -22.77
C TRP A 240 -23.85 -13.40 -24.19
N GLN A 241 -22.75 -12.88 -24.65
CA GLN A 241 -22.55 -12.33 -25.99
C GLN A 241 -21.32 -12.96 -26.65
N PRO A 242 -21.35 -13.24 -27.95
CA PRO A 242 -20.17 -13.71 -28.66
C PRO A 242 -19.11 -12.60 -28.73
N GLU A 243 -17.84 -12.96 -28.45
CA GLU A 243 -16.67 -12.09 -28.55
C GLU A 243 -15.49 -12.87 -29.12
N GLY A 244 -15.13 -12.58 -30.38
CA GLY A 244 -14.07 -13.32 -31.09
C GLY A 244 -14.45 -14.79 -31.27
N ASP A 245 -13.63 -15.68 -30.74
CA ASP A 245 -13.79 -17.14 -30.76
C ASP A 245 -14.46 -17.70 -29.49
N GLY A 246 -14.94 -16.83 -28.59
CA GLY A 246 -15.53 -17.19 -27.32
C GLY A 246 -16.80 -16.41 -26.99
N TRP A 247 -17.22 -16.53 -25.76
CA TRP A 247 -18.38 -15.88 -25.17
C TRP A 247 -17.96 -15.01 -23.99
N VAL A 248 -18.61 -13.87 -23.81
CA VAL A 248 -18.38 -12.94 -22.69
C VAL A 248 -19.70 -12.58 -22.02
N CYS A 249 -19.66 -12.46 -20.70
CA CYS A 249 -20.74 -11.79 -19.98
C CYS A 249 -20.17 -11.01 -18.78
N THR A 250 -20.93 -10.02 -18.32
CA THR A 250 -20.69 -9.34 -17.05
C THR A 250 -21.69 -9.81 -16.02
N SER A 251 -21.23 -10.10 -14.81
CA SER A 251 -22.06 -10.67 -13.75
C SER A 251 -21.83 -9.94 -12.43
N SER A 252 -22.86 -9.79 -11.64
CA SER A 252 -22.72 -9.41 -10.24
C SER A 252 -22.03 -10.54 -9.47
N GLU A 253 -21.46 -10.23 -8.29
CA GLU A 253 -20.86 -11.26 -7.44
C GLU A 253 -21.92 -12.31 -7.01
N ALA A 254 -23.16 -11.90 -6.80
CA ALA A 254 -24.26 -12.79 -6.41
C ALA A 254 -24.67 -13.76 -7.53
N ASP A 255 -24.65 -13.31 -8.79
CA ASP A 255 -25.10 -14.12 -9.94
C ASP A 255 -23.98 -14.94 -10.58
N LYS A 256 -22.73 -14.68 -10.24
CA LYS A 256 -21.53 -15.28 -10.86
C LYS A 256 -21.60 -16.80 -10.96
N VAL A 257 -22.00 -17.49 -9.87
CA VAL A 257 -22.08 -18.96 -9.85
C VAL A 257 -23.18 -19.46 -10.77
N ALA A 258 -24.34 -18.78 -10.81
CA ALA A 258 -25.43 -19.12 -11.71
C ALA A 258 -25.00 -18.97 -13.18
N ARG A 259 -24.32 -17.87 -13.53
CA ARG A 259 -23.77 -17.64 -14.88
C ARG A 259 -22.77 -18.71 -15.30
N LEU A 260 -21.89 -19.12 -14.38
CA LEU A 260 -20.99 -20.23 -14.65
C LEU A 260 -21.74 -21.52 -14.89
N GLY A 261 -22.84 -21.80 -14.15
CA GLY A 261 -23.68 -22.98 -14.35
C GLY A 261 -24.30 -23.06 -15.76
N GLU A 262 -24.66 -21.94 -16.37
CA GLU A 262 -25.20 -21.86 -17.74
C GLU A 262 -24.22 -22.43 -18.79
N LEU A 263 -22.91 -22.30 -18.56
CA LEU A 263 -21.88 -22.81 -19.48
C LEU A 263 -21.98 -24.33 -19.64
N TRP A 264 -22.08 -25.07 -18.55
CA TRP A 264 -22.18 -26.55 -18.59
C TRP A 264 -23.52 -27.06 -19.09
N GLN A 265 -24.58 -26.25 -19.00
CA GLN A 265 -25.89 -26.58 -19.61
C GLN A 265 -25.84 -26.45 -21.14
N ALA A 266 -25.03 -25.53 -21.67
CA ALA A 266 -24.89 -25.34 -23.11
C ALA A 266 -23.85 -26.27 -23.76
N GLY A 267 -22.90 -26.77 -22.97
CA GLY A 267 -21.83 -27.67 -23.45
C GLY A 267 -20.66 -27.73 -22.47
N GLN A 268 -19.62 -28.42 -22.82
CA GLN A 268 -18.41 -28.46 -22.01
C GLN A 268 -17.44 -27.36 -22.45
N PRO A 269 -17.21 -26.32 -21.61
CA PRO A 269 -16.26 -25.29 -21.96
C PRO A 269 -14.82 -25.86 -21.98
N THR A 270 -14.02 -25.41 -22.95
CA THR A 270 -12.59 -25.75 -23.05
C THR A 270 -11.72 -24.85 -22.17
N ASN A 271 -12.17 -23.62 -21.95
CA ASN A 271 -11.54 -22.68 -21.02
C ASN A 271 -12.55 -21.70 -20.44
N ILE A 272 -12.29 -21.21 -19.23
CA ILE A 272 -13.08 -20.20 -18.55
C ILE A 272 -12.11 -19.21 -17.87
N ASP A 273 -12.29 -17.92 -18.17
CA ASP A 273 -11.63 -16.83 -17.45
C ASP A 273 -12.65 -16.11 -16.57
N ILE A 274 -12.29 -15.93 -15.31
CA ILE A 274 -13.04 -15.14 -14.34
C ILE A 274 -12.19 -13.90 -14.04
N LEU A 275 -12.61 -12.75 -14.54
CA LEU A 275 -11.87 -11.49 -14.46
C LEU A 275 -12.61 -10.53 -13.51
N PRO A 276 -12.33 -10.59 -12.20
CA PRO A 276 -12.90 -9.63 -11.27
C PRO A 276 -12.34 -8.24 -11.52
N PRO A 277 -13.01 -7.16 -11.05
CA PRO A 277 -12.48 -5.81 -11.14
C PRO A 277 -11.06 -5.72 -10.60
N ALA A 278 -10.15 -5.13 -11.40
CA ALA A 278 -8.78 -4.86 -10.98
C ALA A 278 -8.76 -3.74 -9.92
N LEU A 279 -7.64 -3.60 -9.19
CA LEU A 279 -7.53 -2.55 -8.18
C LEU A 279 -7.62 -1.15 -8.80
N ASP A 280 -7.18 -0.98 -10.05
CA ASP A 280 -7.34 0.27 -10.81
C ASP A 280 -8.80 0.63 -11.05
N ASP A 281 -9.66 -0.36 -11.35
CA ASP A 281 -11.10 -0.14 -11.53
C ASP A 281 -11.77 0.26 -10.21
N LEU A 282 -11.41 -0.43 -9.12
CA LEU A 282 -11.87 -0.11 -7.77
C LEU A 282 -11.44 1.29 -7.36
N TYR A 283 -10.19 1.63 -7.59
CA TYR A 283 -9.66 2.95 -7.30
C TYR A 283 -10.41 4.04 -8.08
N ALA A 284 -10.59 3.86 -9.39
CA ALA A 284 -11.38 4.79 -10.20
C ALA A 284 -12.83 4.93 -9.71
N HIS A 285 -13.45 3.83 -9.25
CA HIS A 285 -14.78 3.84 -8.66
C HIS A 285 -14.83 4.68 -7.38
N PHE A 286 -13.96 4.41 -6.40
CA PHE A 286 -13.94 5.13 -5.12
C PHE A 286 -13.59 6.62 -5.29
N LEU A 287 -12.79 6.97 -6.30
CA LEU A 287 -12.53 8.37 -6.62
C LEU A 287 -13.77 9.11 -7.15
N ARG A 288 -14.67 8.45 -7.89
CA ARG A 288 -15.89 9.07 -8.44
C ARG A 288 -17.02 9.16 -7.42
N ARG A 289 -17.09 8.25 -6.44
CA ARG A 289 -18.22 8.15 -5.50
C ARG A 289 -18.48 9.43 -4.72
N GLU A 290 -17.45 10.18 -4.33
CA GLU A 290 -17.59 11.45 -3.60
C GLU A 290 -18.12 12.61 -4.47
N GLU A 291 -17.90 12.57 -5.78
CA GLU A 291 -18.42 13.63 -6.69
C GLU A 291 -19.95 13.63 -6.78
N ASN A 292 -20.57 12.50 -6.44
CA ASN A 292 -22.03 12.29 -6.49
C ASN A 292 -22.72 12.40 -5.13
N THR A 293 -22.01 12.71 -4.03
CA THR A 293 -22.66 12.98 -2.75
C THR A 293 -23.05 14.46 -2.73
N PRO A 294 -24.37 14.82 -2.75
CA PRO A 294 -24.77 16.22 -2.70
C PRO A 294 -24.25 16.82 -1.40
N ALA A 295 -23.66 18.01 -1.51
CA ALA A 295 -23.27 18.81 -0.37
C ALA A 295 -24.49 18.93 0.55
N ALA A 296 -24.34 18.50 1.81
CA ALA A 296 -25.37 18.71 2.81
C ALA A 296 -25.76 20.20 2.79
N GLU A 297 -27.03 20.47 2.49
CA GLU A 297 -27.59 21.81 2.54
C GLU A 297 -27.24 22.43 3.89
N THR A 298 -26.45 23.46 3.87
CA THR A 298 -26.30 24.37 5.00
C THR A 298 -27.66 24.98 5.22
N ASP A 299 -28.37 24.48 6.22
CA ASP A 299 -29.59 25.12 6.76
C ASP A 299 -29.22 26.53 7.20
N GLN A 300 -29.49 27.49 6.31
CA GLN A 300 -29.52 28.91 6.63
C GLN A 300 -30.84 29.17 7.36
N GLY A 301 -30.88 28.86 8.64
CA GLY A 301 -31.88 29.41 9.53
C GLY A 301 -31.73 30.93 9.56
N ASN A 302 -32.65 31.62 8.94
CA ASN A 302 -32.85 33.07 9.01
C ASN A 302 -33.80 33.39 10.19
N PRO A 303 -33.80 34.61 10.72
CA PRO A 303 -33.48 35.15 12.05
C PRO A 303 -34.53 34.98 13.10
#